data_ed94981c2ef7da7bca88c75e1a7e3392
#
_entry.id   ed94981c2ef7da7bca88c75e1a7e3392
#
_cell.length_a   1.000
_cell.length_b   1.000
_cell.length_c   1.000
_cell.angle_alpha   90.00
_cell.angle_beta   90.00
_cell.angle_gamma   90.00
#
_symmetry.space_group_name_H-M   'P 1'
#
loop_
_entity.id
_entity.type
_entity.pdbx_description
1 polymer ?
#
loop_
_entity_poly.entity_id
_entity_poly.type
_entity_poly.pdbx_seq_one_letter_code
_entity_poly.pdbx_strand_id
1 'polypeptide(L)'
;NEQNKQLKKDGKPEVNADALVNMVLELLPRLRVAEWKDSVEAVEKIIDTVDLRDLRAIVAKSNDATLLKDISLNEKRDMLRAALDRRQNEEMQHWQDDLRQAVEVGRIVAALKFAAQPPKAGTLMPAELRARLVALVVEQLTPQSPSERWVIVLEALAFSPIHNEVVPVGVPAKITPELTATVQRLASLVPKIAVLFGVVADPKARPPRPLRPEWQDRKKRDAKSRDGKPRDGKPRAAKPQEAKPQQSTPHDASPSAPAESVVAADN
;
A
#
# COMPACT_ATOMS: atom_id res chain seq x y z
N ASN A 1 -19.01 -4.09 39.95
CA ASN A 1 -19.41 -3.58 41.29
C ASN A 1 -20.60 -2.59 41.27
N GLU A 2 -20.72 -1.68 40.27
CA GLU A 2 -21.89 -0.79 40.15
C GLU A 2 -23.15 -1.52 39.70
N GLN A 3 -23.05 -2.45 38.77
CA GLN A 3 -24.17 -3.28 38.32
C GLN A 3 -24.77 -4.13 39.45
N ASN A 4 -23.95 -4.73 40.32
CA ASN A 4 -24.44 -5.46 41.48
C ASN A 4 -25.12 -4.57 42.50
N LYS A 5 -24.66 -3.33 42.70
CA LYS A 5 -25.36 -2.33 43.52
C LYS A 5 -26.74 -1.99 43.00
N GLN A 6 -26.87 -1.93 41.66
CA GLN A 6 -28.13 -1.64 40.98
C GLN A 6 -29.12 -2.80 41.06
N LEU A 7 -28.58 -4.05 40.82
CA LEU A 7 -29.35 -5.29 40.96
C LEU A 7 -29.86 -5.52 42.39
N LYS A 8 -29.05 -5.15 43.37
CA LYS A 8 -29.45 -5.20 44.80
C LYS A 8 -30.55 -4.21 45.11
N LYS A 9 -30.56 -3.01 44.53
CA LYS A 9 -31.64 -2.05 44.65
C LYS A 9 -32.94 -2.53 43.98
N ASP A 10 -32.82 -3.29 42.91
CA ASP A 10 -33.94 -3.82 42.13
C ASP A 10 -34.43 -5.19 42.64
N GLY A 11 -33.90 -5.67 43.78
CA GLY A 11 -34.28 -6.96 44.35
C GLY A 11 -33.94 -8.19 43.55
N LYS A 12 -32.96 -8.04 42.61
CA LYS A 12 -32.45 -9.12 41.76
C LYS A 12 -31.21 -9.75 42.38
N PRO A 13 -30.98 -11.06 42.13
CA PRO A 13 -29.79 -11.75 42.63
C PRO A 13 -28.51 -11.10 42.13
N GLU A 14 -27.52 -10.99 43.00
CA GLU A 14 -26.19 -10.49 42.64
C GLU A 14 -25.53 -11.44 41.64
N VAL A 15 -24.87 -10.85 40.62
CA VAL A 15 -24.08 -11.63 39.65
C VAL A 15 -22.75 -11.99 40.30
N ASN A 16 -22.49 -13.29 40.40
CA ASN A 16 -21.21 -13.80 40.87
C ASN A 16 -20.14 -13.56 39.79
N ALA A 17 -19.19 -12.67 40.06
CA ALA A 17 -18.14 -12.33 39.13
C ALA A 17 -17.23 -13.54 38.78
N ASP A 18 -16.94 -14.39 39.75
CA ASP A 18 -16.09 -15.56 39.54
C ASP A 18 -16.79 -16.60 38.66
N ALA A 19 -18.09 -16.79 38.83
CA ALA A 19 -18.87 -17.68 37.96
C ALA A 19 -18.92 -17.19 36.53
N LEU A 20 -19.01 -15.86 36.32
CA LEU A 20 -18.95 -15.27 34.98
C LEU A 20 -17.56 -15.42 34.35
N VAL A 21 -16.49 -15.20 35.11
CA VAL A 21 -15.12 -15.39 34.65
C VAL A 21 -14.90 -16.84 34.22
N ASN A 22 -15.32 -17.81 35.05
CA ASN A 22 -15.20 -19.23 34.74
C ASN A 22 -15.99 -19.61 33.47
N MET A 23 -17.22 -19.10 33.32
CA MET A 23 -18.01 -19.29 32.09
C MET A 23 -17.30 -18.71 30.85
N VAL A 24 -16.73 -17.53 30.97
CA VAL A 24 -15.96 -16.93 29.85
C VAL A 24 -14.74 -17.77 29.50
N LEU A 25 -13.99 -18.25 30.51
CA LEU A 25 -12.82 -19.10 30.30
C LEU A 25 -13.17 -20.44 29.61
N GLU A 26 -14.35 -20.99 29.86
CA GLU A 26 -14.83 -22.19 29.18
C GLU A 26 -15.31 -21.92 27.74
N LEU A 27 -15.96 -20.76 27.51
CA LEU A 27 -16.53 -20.41 26.21
C LEU A 27 -15.48 -19.88 25.22
N LEU A 28 -14.47 -19.14 25.68
CA LEU A 28 -13.45 -18.52 24.81
C LEU A 28 -12.77 -19.53 23.86
N PRO A 29 -12.34 -20.73 24.30
CA PRO A 29 -11.73 -21.69 23.39
C PRO A 29 -12.70 -22.16 22.30
N ARG A 30 -13.98 -22.39 22.65
CA ARG A 30 -15.02 -22.82 21.70
C ARG A 30 -15.34 -21.74 20.69
N LEU A 31 -15.40 -20.45 21.12
CA LEU A 31 -15.63 -19.32 20.25
C LEU A 31 -14.46 -19.13 19.26
N ARG A 32 -13.21 -19.27 19.71
CA ARG A 32 -12.05 -19.22 18.82
C ARG A 32 -12.07 -20.29 17.74
N VAL A 33 -12.48 -21.52 18.11
CA VAL A 33 -12.62 -22.61 17.15
C VAL A 33 -13.72 -22.29 16.13
N ALA A 34 -14.87 -21.80 16.60
CA ALA A 34 -15.99 -21.43 15.72
C ALA A 34 -15.59 -20.27 14.77
N GLU A 35 -15.02 -19.19 15.29
CA GLU A 35 -14.54 -18.05 14.49
C GLU A 35 -13.54 -18.49 13.41
N TRP A 36 -12.61 -19.38 13.76
CA TRP A 36 -11.66 -19.89 12.78
C TRP A 36 -12.34 -20.75 11.72
N LYS A 37 -13.29 -21.64 12.09
CA LYS A 37 -14.08 -22.46 11.16
C LYS A 37 -14.85 -21.58 10.17
N ASP A 38 -15.53 -20.54 10.65
CA ASP A 38 -16.27 -19.60 9.81
C ASP A 38 -15.33 -18.88 8.83
N SER A 39 -14.14 -18.47 9.31
CA SER A 39 -13.12 -17.84 8.46
C SER A 39 -12.62 -18.80 7.36
N VAL A 40 -12.43 -20.07 7.69
CA VAL A 40 -12.02 -21.10 6.73
C VAL A 40 -13.09 -21.34 5.68
N GLU A 41 -14.34 -21.53 6.09
CA GLU A 41 -15.47 -21.75 5.16
C GLU A 41 -15.70 -20.57 4.21
N ALA A 42 -15.48 -19.35 4.69
CA ALA A 42 -15.52 -18.16 3.83
C ALA A 42 -14.40 -18.18 2.80
N VAL A 43 -13.17 -18.55 3.20
CA VAL A 43 -12.00 -18.57 2.31
C VAL A 43 -12.02 -19.76 1.36
N GLU A 44 -12.52 -20.92 1.76
CA GLU A 44 -12.67 -22.10 0.87
C GLU A 44 -13.41 -21.74 -0.43
N LYS A 45 -14.41 -20.86 -0.36
CA LYS A 45 -15.23 -20.43 -1.51
C LYS A 45 -14.47 -19.54 -2.50
N ILE A 46 -13.43 -18.85 -2.04
CA ILE A 46 -12.68 -17.85 -2.80
C ILE A 46 -11.16 -18.09 -2.76
N ILE A 47 -10.73 -19.32 -2.49
CA ILE A 47 -9.35 -19.67 -2.18
C ILE A 47 -8.34 -19.27 -3.27
N ASP A 48 -8.78 -19.24 -4.52
CA ASP A 48 -7.96 -18.87 -5.67
C ASP A 48 -7.86 -17.35 -5.88
N THR A 49 -8.77 -16.57 -5.30
CA THR A 49 -8.85 -15.11 -5.49
C THR A 49 -8.60 -14.30 -4.22
N VAL A 50 -8.63 -14.95 -3.04
CA VAL A 50 -8.39 -14.28 -1.75
C VAL A 50 -6.99 -13.67 -1.71
N ASP A 51 -6.83 -12.54 -1.03
CA ASP A 51 -5.52 -11.91 -0.83
C ASP A 51 -4.59 -12.86 -0.05
N LEU A 52 -3.35 -13.01 -0.54
CA LEU A 52 -2.33 -13.86 0.11
C LEU A 52 -2.04 -13.45 1.55
N ARG A 53 -2.20 -12.17 1.88
CA ARG A 53 -2.02 -11.68 3.24
C ARG A 53 -3.10 -12.23 4.16
N ASP A 54 -4.35 -12.26 3.69
CA ASP A 54 -5.48 -12.77 4.46
C ASP A 54 -5.39 -14.30 4.61
N LEU A 55 -5.01 -15.00 3.54
CA LEU A 55 -4.77 -16.44 3.59
C LEU A 55 -3.64 -16.77 4.58
N ARG A 56 -2.53 -16.03 4.58
CA ARG A 56 -1.44 -16.19 5.57
C ARG A 56 -1.93 -15.94 6.99
N ALA A 57 -2.78 -14.95 7.20
CA ALA A 57 -3.32 -14.65 8.53
C ALA A 57 -4.20 -15.78 9.07
N ILE A 58 -5.02 -16.39 8.22
CA ILE A 58 -5.88 -17.54 8.61
C ILE A 58 -5.03 -18.78 8.88
N VAL A 59 -4.02 -19.06 8.04
CA VAL A 59 -3.07 -20.16 8.28
C VAL A 59 -2.28 -19.91 9.57
N ALA A 60 -1.84 -18.69 9.84
CA ALA A 60 -1.14 -18.35 11.09
C ALA A 60 -2.03 -18.57 12.33
N LYS A 61 -3.30 -18.16 12.27
CA LYS A 61 -4.29 -18.41 13.34
C LYS A 61 -4.47 -19.91 13.61
N SER A 62 -4.33 -20.77 12.60
CA SER A 62 -4.47 -22.23 12.77
C SER A 62 -3.44 -22.85 13.72
N ASN A 63 -2.36 -22.14 14.03
CA ASN A 63 -1.33 -22.58 14.98
C ASN A 63 -1.66 -22.23 16.45
N ASP A 64 -2.83 -21.64 16.72
CA ASP A 64 -3.30 -21.42 18.10
C ASP A 64 -3.39 -22.76 18.84
N ALA A 65 -2.92 -22.79 20.09
CA ALA A 65 -2.89 -24.01 20.92
C ALA A 65 -4.28 -24.65 21.13
N THR A 66 -5.34 -23.84 21.08
CA THR A 66 -6.73 -24.31 21.21
C THR A 66 -7.15 -25.07 19.95
N LEU A 67 -6.81 -24.50 18.75
CA LEU A 67 -7.11 -25.12 17.46
C LEU A 67 -6.28 -26.37 17.19
N LEU A 68 -5.03 -26.41 17.70
CA LEU A 68 -4.15 -27.57 17.55
C LEU A 68 -4.63 -28.82 18.30
N LYS A 69 -5.40 -28.64 19.36
CA LYS A 69 -5.98 -29.74 20.13
C LYS A 69 -7.16 -30.44 19.41
N ASP A 70 -7.79 -29.75 18.47
CA ASP A 70 -8.91 -30.30 17.71
C ASP A 70 -8.42 -31.03 16.45
N ILE A 71 -8.35 -32.36 16.54
CA ILE A 71 -7.88 -33.23 15.46
C ILE A 71 -8.79 -33.13 14.22
N SER A 72 -10.07 -32.81 14.38
CA SER A 72 -11.04 -32.68 13.28
C SER A 72 -10.69 -31.52 12.31
N LEU A 73 -9.82 -30.60 12.75
CA LEU A 73 -9.40 -29.46 11.95
C LEU A 73 -8.12 -29.70 11.12
N ASN A 74 -7.50 -30.88 11.27
CA ASN A 74 -6.23 -31.16 10.57
C ASN A 74 -6.40 -31.08 9.06
N GLU A 75 -7.40 -31.70 8.48
CA GLU A 75 -7.66 -31.68 7.04
C GLU A 75 -7.82 -30.23 6.51
N LYS A 76 -8.59 -29.41 7.22
CA LYS A 76 -8.78 -28.00 6.85
C LYS A 76 -7.48 -27.20 6.95
N ARG A 77 -6.66 -27.46 7.97
CA ARG A 77 -5.33 -26.84 8.12
C ARG A 77 -4.38 -27.22 6.99
N ASP A 78 -4.35 -28.49 6.65
CA ASP A 78 -3.46 -28.99 5.61
C ASP A 78 -3.90 -28.49 4.22
N MET A 79 -5.19 -28.44 3.96
CA MET A 79 -5.76 -27.84 2.75
C MET A 79 -5.37 -26.34 2.63
N LEU A 80 -5.52 -25.57 3.70
CA LEU A 80 -5.15 -24.14 3.68
C LEU A 80 -3.64 -23.93 3.50
N ARG A 81 -2.80 -24.77 4.11
CA ARG A 81 -1.34 -24.72 3.93
C ARG A 81 -0.96 -25.05 2.49
N ALA A 82 -1.51 -26.12 1.94
CA ALA A 82 -1.28 -26.48 0.54
C ALA A 82 -1.74 -25.40 -0.43
N ALA A 83 -2.89 -24.78 -0.19
CA ALA A 83 -3.37 -23.65 -0.98
C ALA A 83 -2.45 -22.42 -0.86
N LEU A 84 -1.98 -22.11 0.34
CA LEU A 84 -1.05 -21.01 0.56
C LEU A 84 0.28 -21.23 -0.18
N ASP A 85 0.83 -22.44 -0.10
CA ASP A 85 2.09 -22.80 -0.77
C ASP A 85 1.92 -22.74 -2.30
N ARG A 86 0.82 -23.27 -2.83
CA ARG A 86 0.48 -23.16 -4.26
C ARG A 86 0.43 -21.69 -4.70
N ARG A 87 -0.37 -20.87 -4.03
CA ARG A 87 -0.53 -19.45 -4.36
C ARG A 87 0.77 -18.65 -4.23
N GLN A 88 1.61 -18.96 -3.24
CA GLN A 88 2.93 -18.33 -3.11
C GLN A 88 3.86 -18.70 -4.27
N ASN A 89 3.80 -19.94 -4.74
CA ASN A 89 4.59 -20.40 -5.88
C ASN A 89 4.09 -19.74 -7.19
N GLU A 90 2.79 -19.65 -7.39
CA GLU A 90 2.18 -18.95 -8.53
C GLU A 90 2.61 -17.48 -8.58
N GLU A 91 2.50 -16.75 -7.46
CA GLU A 91 2.96 -15.35 -7.37
C GLU A 91 4.46 -15.20 -7.63
N MET A 92 5.25 -16.18 -7.17
CA MET A 92 6.68 -16.20 -7.43
C MET A 92 6.99 -16.39 -8.92
N GLN A 93 6.29 -17.29 -9.57
CA GLN A 93 6.44 -17.53 -11.01
C GLN A 93 6.02 -16.30 -11.81
N HIS A 94 4.86 -15.70 -11.52
CA HIS A 94 4.42 -14.46 -12.17
C HIS A 94 5.44 -13.34 -12.03
N TRP A 95 5.97 -13.14 -10.82
CA TRP A 95 7.01 -12.12 -10.60
C TRP A 95 8.28 -12.38 -11.43
N GLN A 96 8.71 -13.64 -11.53
CA GLN A 96 9.88 -13.99 -12.35
C GLN A 96 9.60 -13.80 -13.84
N ASP A 97 8.41 -14.13 -14.30
CA ASP A 97 8.00 -13.97 -15.70
C ASP A 97 7.87 -12.50 -16.08
N ASP A 98 7.25 -11.68 -15.24
CA ASP A 98 7.17 -10.22 -15.42
C ASP A 98 8.57 -9.59 -15.51
N LEU A 99 9.47 -10.01 -14.60
CA LEU A 99 10.84 -9.55 -14.59
C LEU A 99 11.59 -9.99 -15.86
N ARG A 100 11.45 -11.26 -16.27
CA ARG A 100 12.06 -11.80 -17.49
C ARG A 100 11.56 -11.06 -18.72
N GLN A 101 10.27 -10.88 -18.84
CA GLN A 101 9.65 -10.14 -19.94
C GLN A 101 10.13 -8.69 -20.00
N ALA A 102 10.20 -7.99 -18.86
CA ALA A 102 10.70 -6.63 -18.80
C ALA A 102 12.17 -6.51 -19.23
N VAL A 103 12.99 -7.50 -18.86
CA VAL A 103 14.43 -7.61 -19.27
C VAL A 103 14.53 -7.88 -20.76
N GLU A 104 13.75 -8.80 -21.32
CA GLU A 104 13.79 -9.18 -22.74
C GLU A 104 13.37 -8.04 -23.67
N VAL A 105 12.33 -7.28 -23.26
CA VAL A 105 11.84 -6.12 -24.01
C VAL A 105 12.73 -4.88 -23.80
N GLY A 106 13.72 -4.92 -22.88
CA GLY A 106 14.58 -3.78 -22.58
C GLY A 106 13.91 -2.68 -21.76
N ARG A 107 12.81 -2.99 -21.04
CA ARG A 107 12.09 -2.06 -20.15
C ARG A 107 12.80 -1.96 -18.79
N ILE A 108 14.00 -1.41 -18.78
CA ILE A 108 14.94 -1.44 -17.63
C ILE A 108 14.34 -0.85 -16.36
N VAL A 109 13.68 0.30 -16.43
CA VAL A 109 13.07 0.93 -15.25
C VAL A 109 11.95 0.05 -14.67
N ALA A 110 11.17 -0.61 -15.52
CA ALA A 110 10.16 -1.57 -15.07
C ALA A 110 10.81 -2.80 -14.44
N ALA A 111 11.83 -3.37 -15.08
CA ALA A 111 12.59 -4.50 -14.56
C ALA A 111 13.23 -4.22 -13.18
N LEU A 112 13.83 -3.04 -13.01
CA LEU A 112 14.38 -2.60 -11.72
C LEU A 112 13.30 -2.47 -10.63
N LYS A 113 12.11 -1.95 -11.00
CA LYS A 113 10.97 -1.85 -10.07
C LYS A 113 10.42 -3.22 -9.68
N PHE A 114 10.27 -4.14 -10.64
CA PHE A 114 9.88 -5.53 -10.34
C PHE A 114 10.92 -6.22 -9.46
N ALA A 115 12.20 -6.06 -9.76
CA ALA A 115 13.28 -6.60 -8.94
C ALA A 115 13.28 -6.09 -7.50
N ALA A 116 12.86 -4.85 -7.28
CA ALA A 116 12.75 -4.21 -5.96
C ALA A 116 11.55 -4.71 -5.12
N GLN A 117 10.59 -5.37 -5.74
CA GLN A 117 9.31 -5.76 -5.09
C GLN A 117 9.02 -7.26 -5.27
N PRO A 118 9.86 -8.15 -4.71
CA PRO A 118 9.57 -9.57 -4.74
C PRO A 118 8.32 -9.90 -3.89
N PRO A 119 7.54 -10.94 -4.24
CA PRO A 119 6.32 -11.32 -3.51
C PRO A 119 6.57 -11.76 -2.06
N LYS A 120 7.79 -12.21 -1.77
CA LYS A 120 8.24 -12.55 -0.42
C LYS A 120 9.55 -11.84 -0.11
N ALA A 121 9.62 -11.19 1.05
CA ALA A 121 10.85 -10.55 1.50
C ALA A 121 12.01 -11.58 1.58
N GLY A 122 13.18 -11.17 1.10
CA GLY A 122 14.37 -12.02 1.08
C GLY A 122 14.43 -13.03 -0.09
N THR A 123 13.48 -12.98 -1.04
CA THR A 123 13.56 -13.77 -2.27
C THR A 123 14.72 -13.29 -3.11
N LEU A 124 15.60 -14.23 -3.47
CA LEU A 124 16.71 -13.96 -4.37
C LEU A 124 16.24 -14.02 -5.82
N MET A 125 16.70 -13.04 -6.60
CA MET A 125 16.52 -13.06 -8.05
C MET A 125 17.41 -14.16 -8.65
N PRO A 126 16.94 -14.92 -9.68
CA PRO A 126 17.79 -15.87 -10.40
C PRO A 126 19.07 -15.21 -10.93
N ALA A 127 20.20 -15.91 -10.80
CA ALA A 127 21.51 -15.35 -11.12
C ALA A 127 21.63 -14.88 -12.58
N GLU A 128 21.03 -15.62 -13.51
CA GLU A 128 21.00 -15.27 -14.93
C GLU A 128 20.25 -13.97 -15.21
N LEU A 129 19.07 -13.81 -14.61
CA LEU A 129 18.27 -12.57 -14.74
C LEU A 129 18.99 -11.38 -14.09
N ARG A 130 19.67 -11.62 -12.98
CA ARG A 130 20.47 -10.61 -12.30
C ARG A 130 21.60 -10.11 -13.18
N ALA A 131 22.41 -11.03 -13.73
CA ALA A 131 23.53 -10.69 -14.60
C ALA A 131 23.06 -9.94 -15.86
N ARG A 132 21.98 -10.41 -16.48
CA ARG A 132 21.40 -9.77 -17.65
C ARG A 132 20.83 -8.37 -17.35
N LEU A 133 20.17 -8.19 -16.21
CA LEU A 133 19.66 -6.89 -15.78
C LEU A 133 20.81 -5.92 -15.48
N VAL A 134 21.89 -6.37 -14.84
CA VAL A 134 23.09 -5.55 -14.61
C VAL A 134 23.69 -5.09 -15.95
N ALA A 135 23.87 -6.00 -16.92
CA ALA A 135 24.40 -5.66 -18.23
C ALA A 135 23.54 -4.61 -18.93
N LEU A 136 22.22 -4.79 -18.96
CA LEU A 136 21.29 -3.83 -19.56
C LEU A 136 21.34 -2.45 -18.88
N VAL A 137 21.48 -2.40 -17.56
CA VAL A 137 21.60 -1.12 -16.84
C VAL A 137 22.91 -0.42 -17.20
N VAL A 138 24.02 -1.16 -17.30
CA VAL A 138 25.32 -0.60 -17.72
C VAL A 138 25.27 -0.06 -19.16
N GLU A 139 24.61 -0.78 -20.07
CA GLU A 139 24.38 -0.31 -21.45
C GLU A 139 23.56 0.98 -21.54
N GLN A 140 22.66 1.23 -20.58
CA GLN A 140 21.87 2.46 -20.55
C GLN A 140 22.58 3.63 -19.86
N LEU A 141 23.48 3.35 -18.94
CA LEU A 141 24.25 4.35 -18.19
C LEU A 141 25.58 4.65 -18.90
N THR A 142 25.50 5.19 -20.12
CA THR A 142 26.66 5.57 -20.93
C THR A 142 26.90 7.07 -20.91
N PRO A 143 28.10 7.55 -21.26
CA PRO A 143 28.39 8.97 -21.40
C PRO A 143 27.49 9.69 -22.43
N GLN A 144 26.97 8.97 -23.42
CA GLN A 144 26.09 9.51 -24.47
C GLN A 144 24.62 9.62 -24.02
N SER A 145 24.27 8.92 -22.94
CA SER A 145 22.90 8.96 -22.44
C SER A 145 22.56 10.31 -21.80
N PRO A 146 21.37 10.87 -22.04
CA PRO A 146 20.96 12.16 -21.47
C PRO A 146 20.84 12.07 -19.94
N SER A 147 21.10 13.19 -19.26
CA SER A 147 21.07 13.29 -17.80
C SER A 147 19.72 12.91 -17.19
N GLU A 148 18.62 13.25 -17.86
CA GLU A 148 17.25 12.88 -17.40
C GLU A 148 17.08 11.35 -17.38
N ARG A 149 17.67 10.65 -18.36
CA ARG A 149 17.65 9.18 -18.39
C ARG A 149 18.43 8.60 -17.22
N TRP A 150 19.59 9.17 -16.91
CA TRP A 150 20.38 8.81 -15.74
C TRP A 150 19.59 8.98 -14.46
N VAL A 151 18.91 10.10 -14.25
CA VAL A 151 18.07 10.36 -13.07
C VAL A 151 17.03 9.26 -12.90
N ILE A 152 16.26 8.97 -13.95
CA ILE A 152 15.18 7.96 -13.91
C ILE A 152 15.73 6.56 -13.60
N VAL A 153 16.84 6.19 -14.23
CA VAL A 153 17.46 4.86 -14.01
C VAL A 153 18.06 4.77 -12.61
N LEU A 154 18.76 5.80 -12.12
CA LEU A 154 19.34 5.82 -10.78
C LEU A 154 18.28 5.74 -9.69
N GLU A 155 17.16 6.44 -9.84
CA GLU A 155 16.02 6.35 -8.91
C GLU A 155 15.48 4.91 -8.78
N ALA A 156 15.37 4.20 -9.91
CA ALA A 156 14.91 2.81 -9.89
C ALA A 156 16.00 1.84 -9.39
N LEU A 157 17.26 2.08 -9.79
CA LEU A 157 18.40 1.23 -9.43
C LEU A 157 18.69 1.26 -7.93
N ALA A 158 18.66 2.44 -7.32
CA ALA A 158 19.02 2.61 -5.91
C ALA A 158 18.20 1.74 -4.95
N PHE A 159 16.96 1.42 -5.33
CA PHE A 159 16.06 0.57 -4.53
C PHE A 159 15.98 -0.88 -5.03
N SER A 160 16.73 -1.22 -6.08
CA SER A 160 16.82 -2.56 -6.64
C SER A 160 17.91 -3.39 -5.92
N PRO A 161 17.78 -4.72 -5.83
CA PRO A 161 18.79 -5.59 -5.22
C PRO A 161 20.15 -5.57 -5.92
N ILE A 162 20.24 -5.08 -7.16
CA ILE A 162 21.49 -5.01 -7.93
C ILE A 162 22.23 -3.67 -7.79
N HIS A 163 21.77 -2.75 -6.95
CA HIS A 163 22.31 -1.38 -6.84
C HIS A 163 23.83 -1.32 -6.59
N ASN A 164 24.40 -2.30 -5.91
CA ASN A 164 25.84 -2.39 -5.62
C ASN A 164 26.64 -3.11 -6.72
N GLU A 165 25.98 -3.74 -7.69
CA GLU A 165 26.67 -4.53 -8.73
C GLU A 165 26.91 -3.70 -9.99
N VAL A 166 26.12 -2.67 -10.21
CA VAL A 166 26.22 -1.82 -11.40
C VAL A 166 27.38 -0.84 -11.29
N VAL A 167 28.26 -0.89 -12.28
CA VAL A 167 29.40 0.04 -12.42
C VAL A 167 29.37 0.57 -13.86
N PRO A 168 28.89 1.80 -14.09
CA PRO A 168 28.92 2.43 -15.41
C PRO A 168 30.36 2.66 -15.91
N VAL A 169 30.53 2.68 -17.23
CA VAL A 169 31.83 2.92 -17.87
C VAL A 169 32.33 4.35 -17.67
N GLY A 170 31.41 5.31 -17.44
CA GLY A 170 31.74 6.70 -17.23
C GLY A 170 30.51 7.52 -16.83
N VAL A 171 30.68 8.84 -16.70
CA VAL A 171 29.63 9.78 -16.39
C VAL A 171 29.07 10.40 -17.67
N PRO A 172 27.82 10.91 -17.69
CA PRO A 172 27.25 11.55 -18.87
C PRO A 172 28.04 12.79 -19.27
N ALA A 173 28.14 13.03 -20.59
CA ALA A 173 28.87 14.18 -21.14
C ALA A 173 28.34 15.54 -20.64
N LYS A 174 27.04 15.61 -20.35
CA LYS A 174 26.39 16.80 -19.77
C LYS A 174 25.79 16.44 -18.41
N ILE A 175 26.35 16.99 -17.35
CA ILE A 175 25.83 16.79 -15.98
C ILE A 175 24.90 17.94 -15.64
N THR A 176 23.61 17.64 -15.35
CA THR A 176 22.64 18.63 -14.90
C THR A 176 22.65 18.77 -13.37
N PRO A 177 22.24 19.93 -12.81
CA PRO A 177 22.11 20.09 -11.37
C PRO A 177 21.17 19.06 -10.72
N GLU A 178 20.11 18.65 -11.43
CA GLU A 178 19.16 17.63 -11.00
C GLU A 178 19.85 16.26 -10.87
N LEU A 179 20.67 15.86 -11.82
CA LEU A 179 21.43 14.63 -11.75
C LEU A 179 22.40 14.65 -10.56
N THR A 180 23.12 15.76 -10.37
CA THR A 180 24.05 15.93 -9.23
C THR A 180 23.30 15.80 -7.90
N ALA A 181 22.16 16.47 -7.74
CA ALA A 181 21.33 16.38 -6.54
C ALA A 181 20.81 14.94 -6.30
N THR A 182 20.42 14.25 -7.38
CA THR A 182 19.98 12.85 -7.31
C THR A 182 21.10 11.92 -6.87
N VAL A 183 22.29 12.06 -7.44
CA VAL A 183 23.47 11.26 -7.05
C VAL A 183 23.84 11.52 -5.59
N GLN A 184 23.86 12.79 -5.15
CA GLN A 184 24.12 13.14 -3.76
C GLN A 184 23.11 12.50 -2.81
N ARG A 185 21.82 12.57 -3.14
CA ARG A 185 20.75 11.97 -2.35
C ARG A 185 20.85 10.44 -2.28
N LEU A 186 21.24 9.78 -3.36
CA LEU A 186 21.31 8.33 -3.47
C LEU A 186 22.72 7.75 -3.17
N ALA A 187 23.70 8.58 -2.84
CA ALA A 187 25.09 8.20 -2.69
C ALA A 187 25.32 7.00 -1.74
N SER A 188 24.52 6.91 -0.65
CA SER A 188 24.61 5.80 0.30
C SER A 188 24.10 4.46 -0.26
N LEU A 189 23.20 4.49 -1.24
CA LEU A 189 22.64 3.29 -1.88
C LEU A 189 23.46 2.85 -3.11
N VAL A 190 24.04 3.80 -3.85
CA VAL A 190 24.83 3.53 -5.06
C VAL A 190 26.26 4.06 -4.94
N PRO A 191 27.04 3.60 -3.95
CA PRO A 191 28.35 4.20 -3.65
C PRO A 191 29.34 4.13 -4.80
N LYS A 192 29.34 3.07 -5.59
CA LYS A 192 30.21 2.92 -6.75
C LYS A 192 29.95 3.96 -7.83
N ILE A 193 28.67 4.32 -8.04
CA ILE A 193 28.28 5.37 -8.99
C ILE A 193 28.59 6.75 -8.39
N ALA A 194 28.30 6.96 -7.10
CA ALA A 194 28.58 8.22 -6.42
C ALA A 194 30.06 8.62 -6.54
N VAL A 195 30.99 7.67 -6.38
CA VAL A 195 32.43 7.89 -6.53
C VAL A 195 32.80 8.38 -7.94
N LEU A 196 32.15 7.88 -9.00
CA LEU A 196 32.38 8.36 -10.37
C LEU A 196 32.01 9.84 -10.55
N PHE A 197 31.04 10.33 -9.77
CA PHE A 197 30.64 11.75 -9.74
C PHE A 197 31.42 12.59 -8.73
N GLY A 198 32.43 11.99 -8.04
CA GLY A 198 33.19 12.67 -6.99
C GLY A 198 32.41 12.92 -5.71
N VAL A 199 31.29 12.21 -5.52
CA VAL A 199 30.43 12.33 -4.33
C VAL A 199 30.77 11.22 -3.34
N VAL A 200 31.12 11.59 -2.11
CA VAL A 200 31.36 10.65 -1.01
C VAL A 200 30.07 10.50 -0.20
N ALA A 201 29.64 9.25 -0.02
CA ALA A 201 28.49 8.96 0.82
C ALA A 201 28.80 9.22 2.29
N ASP A 202 27.94 9.95 2.98
CA ASP A 202 28.02 10.08 4.45
C ASP A 202 27.50 8.79 5.10
N PRO A 203 28.35 8.05 5.83
CA PRO A 203 27.96 6.79 6.48
C PRO A 203 26.93 6.98 7.58
N LYS A 204 26.74 8.20 8.09
CA LYS A 204 25.77 8.55 9.14
C LYS A 204 24.43 9.06 8.57
N ALA A 205 24.37 9.31 7.26
CA ALA A 205 23.14 9.77 6.61
C ALA A 205 22.06 8.69 6.68
N ARG A 206 20.83 9.10 6.97
CA ARG A 206 19.69 8.16 6.88
C ARG A 206 19.53 7.69 5.44
N PRO A 207 19.30 6.38 5.21
CA PRO A 207 19.06 5.88 3.87
C PRO A 207 17.88 6.62 3.24
N PRO A 208 18.03 7.10 2.00
CA PRO A 208 16.98 7.82 1.30
C PRO A 208 15.78 6.91 1.08
N ARG A 209 14.61 7.52 1.05
CA ARG A 209 13.37 6.82 0.71
C ARG A 209 13.04 7.03 -0.77
N PRO A 210 12.33 6.06 -1.41
CA PRO A 210 11.82 6.25 -2.76
C PRO A 210 10.96 7.51 -2.83
N LEU A 211 11.11 8.29 -3.91
CA LEU A 211 10.22 9.42 -4.16
C LEU A 211 8.80 8.90 -4.34
N ARG A 212 7.90 9.42 -3.53
CA ARG A 212 6.47 9.12 -3.68
C ARG A 212 5.87 10.02 -4.75
N PRO A 213 4.98 9.50 -5.60
CA PRO A 213 4.22 10.34 -6.51
C PRO A 213 3.42 11.40 -5.72
N GLU A 214 3.44 12.66 -6.15
CA GLU A 214 2.79 13.79 -5.46
C GLU A 214 1.30 13.59 -5.17
N TRP A 215 0.60 12.78 -5.98
CA TRP A 215 -0.81 12.46 -5.77
C TRP A 215 -1.08 11.66 -4.49
N GLN A 216 -0.09 10.90 -3.98
CA GLN A 216 -0.21 10.18 -2.70
C GLN A 216 -0.08 11.11 -1.50
N ASP A 217 0.70 12.18 -1.63
CA ASP A 217 0.86 13.18 -0.57
C ASP A 217 -0.35 14.11 -0.46
N ARG A 218 -1.02 14.42 -1.58
CA ARG A 218 -2.32 15.13 -1.59
C ARG A 218 -3.39 14.38 -0.80
N LYS A 219 -3.57 13.07 -1.07
CA LYS A 219 -4.55 12.25 -0.33
C LYS A 219 -4.32 12.22 1.18
N LYS A 220 -3.06 12.25 1.64
CA LYS A 220 -2.74 12.30 3.08
C LYS A 220 -2.95 13.66 3.70
N ARG A 221 -2.72 14.75 2.96
CA ARG A 221 -2.99 16.12 3.43
C ARG A 221 -4.50 16.34 3.59
N ASP A 222 -5.30 15.89 2.63
CA ASP A 222 -6.76 16.01 2.67
C ASP A 222 -7.40 15.13 3.77
N ALA A 223 -6.85 13.94 4.04
CA ALA A 223 -7.29 13.08 5.14
C ALA A 223 -6.93 13.70 6.52
N LYS A 224 -5.74 14.32 6.66
CA LYS A 224 -5.31 14.95 7.92
C LYS A 224 -6.03 16.26 8.20
N SER A 225 -6.51 16.97 7.17
CA SER A 225 -7.31 18.18 7.33
C SER A 225 -8.77 17.89 7.71
N ARG A 226 -9.27 16.66 7.46
CA ARG A 226 -10.63 16.22 7.86
C ARG A 226 -10.71 15.77 9.32
N ASP A 227 -9.62 15.24 9.90
CA ASP A 227 -9.60 14.80 11.31
C ASP A 227 -9.25 15.92 12.31
N GLY A 228 -8.92 17.11 11.84
CA GLY A 228 -8.44 18.23 12.65
C GLY A 228 -9.47 19.27 13.08
N LYS A 229 -10.78 19.00 13.01
CA LYS A 229 -11.78 19.89 13.58
C LYS A 229 -12.23 19.39 14.96
N PRO A 230 -11.90 20.10 16.06
CA PRO A 230 -12.52 19.81 17.35
C PRO A 230 -14.01 20.12 17.25
N ARG A 231 -14.83 19.14 17.55
CA ARG A 231 -16.26 19.31 17.80
C ARG A 231 -16.45 19.89 19.20
N ASP A 232 -16.22 21.17 19.36
CA ASP A 232 -16.78 21.93 20.48
C ASP A 232 -18.13 22.52 20.04
N GLY A 233 -19.15 21.77 20.28
CA GLY A 233 -20.55 22.15 20.11
C GLY A 233 -21.26 22.19 21.47
N LYS A 234 -21.15 23.28 22.21
CA LYS A 234 -22.12 23.61 23.23
C LYS A 234 -23.48 23.96 22.58
N PRO A 235 -24.58 23.44 23.04
CA PRO A 235 -25.90 23.85 22.54
C PRO A 235 -26.22 25.23 23.10
N ARG A 236 -26.40 26.21 22.25
CA ARG A 236 -26.92 27.52 22.61
C ARG A 236 -28.43 27.52 22.40
N ALA A 237 -29.13 27.71 23.51
CA ALA A 237 -30.58 27.80 23.61
C ALA A 237 -31.22 28.80 22.62
N ALA A 238 -32.33 28.41 22.05
CA ALA A 238 -33.18 29.22 21.23
C ALA A 238 -33.90 30.28 22.10
N LYS A 239 -33.94 31.52 21.60
CA LYS A 239 -34.95 32.51 21.97
C LYS A 239 -35.70 32.91 20.71
N PRO A 240 -37.02 33.00 20.77
CA PRO A 240 -37.86 33.37 19.65
C PRO A 240 -37.95 34.89 19.51
N GLN A 241 -37.94 35.38 18.28
CA GLN A 241 -38.41 36.73 17.98
C GLN A 241 -39.31 36.71 16.74
N GLU A 242 -40.40 37.37 16.96
CA GLU A 242 -41.61 37.60 16.24
C GLU A 242 -41.45 38.08 14.80
N ALA A 243 -42.48 37.76 14.07
CA ALA A 243 -42.81 38.23 12.74
C ALA A 243 -43.23 39.69 12.71
N LYS A 244 -42.99 40.37 11.59
CA LYS A 244 -44.01 41.15 10.85
C LYS A 244 -43.47 41.65 9.50
N PRO A 245 -44.40 42.08 8.63
CA PRO A 245 -44.34 41.78 7.20
C PRO A 245 -44.34 43.05 6.30
N GLN A 246 -44.51 42.79 4.99
CA GLN A 246 -44.86 43.77 3.90
C GLN A 246 -43.68 44.41 3.18
N GLN A 247 -43.68 44.60 1.87
CA GLN A 247 -44.69 44.73 0.80
C GLN A 247 -43.96 44.55 -0.55
N SER A 248 -44.49 43.78 -1.46
CA SER A 248 -45.09 44.10 -2.79
C SER A 248 -44.36 45.23 -3.58
N THR A 249 -44.05 45.14 -4.83
CA THR A 249 -44.50 44.63 -6.11
C THR A 249 -43.76 45.38 -7.22
N PRO A 250 -44.06 45.29 -8.50
CA PRO A 250 -43.34 44.56 -9.53
C PRO A 250 -42.93 45.49 -10.68
N HIS A 251 -42.23 44.98 -11.64
CA HIS A 251 -42.28 45.40 -13.07
C HIS A 251 -41.11 44.75 -13.78
N ASP A 252 -41.26 44.10 -14.76
CA ASP A 252 -41.98 43.99 -16.01
C ASP A 252 -40.99 43.77 -17.14
N ALA A 253 -41.43 42.91 -18.04
CA ALA A 253 -41.07 42.82 -19.45
C ALA A 253 -39.80 42.10 -19.94
N SER A 254 -40.06 40.91 -20.38
CA SER A 254 -39.56 40.31 -21.62
C SER A 254 -39.88 41.22 -22.85
N PRO A 255 -39.53 40.90 -24.09
CA PRO A 255 -38.84 39.74 -24.69
C PRO A 255 -37.89 40.11 -25.84
N SER A 256 -37.21 39.17 -26.41
CA SER A 256 -37.12 38.96 -27.88
C SER A 256 -35.89 38.13 -28.28
N ALA A 257 -36.18 36.94 -28.72
CA ALA A 257 -35.45 36.30 -29.79
C ALA A 257 -35.98 36.94 -31.11
N PRO A 258 -35.50 36.67 -32.33
CA PRO A 258 -34.94 35.40 -32.82
C PRO A 258 -33.89 35.49 -33.97
N ALA A 259 -33.56 34.34 -34.45
CA ALA A 259 -33.34 33.93 -35.87
C ALA A 259 -31.94 34.06 -36.42
N GLU A 260 -31.47 32.89 -36.86
CA GLU A 260 -31.33 32.37 -38.24
C GLU A 260 -30.11 33.02 -38.98
N SER A 261 -29.30 32.34 -39.67
CA SER A 261 -29.37 31.25 -40.64
C SER A 261 -27.96 30.96 -41.12
N VAL A 262 -27.59 29.74 -41.31
CA VAL A 262 -27.56 28.99 -42.58
C VAL A 262 -26.31 29.19 -43.45
N VAL A 263 -25.77 28.02 -43.84
CA VAL A 263 -25.16 27.59 -45.13
C VAL A 263 -23.68 27.76 -45.29
N ALA A 264 -23.02 26.68 -45.32
CA ALA A 264 -22.62 25.74 -46.36
C ALA A 264 -21.28 26.09 -47.02
N ALA A 265 -20.54 25.02 -47.06
CA ALA A 265 -19.94 24.34 -48.21
C ALA A 265 -18.59 24.79 -48.76
N ASP A 266 -17.87 23.75 -48.99
CA ASP A 266 -16.92 23.46 -50.08
C ASP A 266 -15.51 24.06 -50.01
N ASN A 267 -14.55 23.22 -49.77
CA ASN A 267 -13.69 22.55 -50.71
C ASN A 267 -12.68 21.67 -49.94
#